data_8cec05ee8534edfa7305031178119ca8
#
_entry.id   8cec05ee8534edfa7305031178119ca8
#
_cell.length_a   1.000
_cell.length_b   1.000
_cell.length_c   1.000
_cell.angle_alpha   90.00
_cell.angle_beta   90.00
_cell.angle_gamma   90.00
#
_symmetry.space_group_name_H-M   'P 1'
#
loop_
_entity.id
_entity.type
_entity.pdbx_description
1 polymer ?
#
loop_
_entity_poly.entity_id
_entity_poly.type
_entity_poly.pdbx_seq_one_letter_code
_entity_poly.pdbx_strand_id
1 'polypeptide(L)'
;MPNQSYLAIVNPTAGGGRGRALLGSALDRLRDSGLHIDVRETSSNGHASELARTAWAEGYRKFISVGGDGTSYEIVNGLFPSPLEETPTLAFLPVGTGNSFLRDFTDRGVEHSIESLIAGRSRRCDVLRLTHQDGVLHYINILSIGFSADVATLRARRFRHWGEVGYQTAIFLCLARFRRRPFPLTVDSESEI
;
A
#
# COMPACT_ATOMS: atom_id res chain seq x y z
N MET A 1 -11.88 -23.27 -3.99
CA MET A 1 -10.48 -23.55 -3.64
C MET A 1 -9.79 -22.20 -3.46
N PRO A 2 -9.03 -21.93 -2.37
CA PRO A 2 -8.43 -20.61 -2.09
C PRO A 2 -7.57 -20.06 -3.23
N ASN A 3 -6.88 -20.90 -3.95
CA ASN A 3 -6.01 -20.48 -5.07
C ASN A 3 -6.77 -19.83 -6.26
N GLN A 4 -8.07 -20.00 -6.37
CA GLN A 4 -8.89 -19.38 -7.43
C GLN A 4 -9.61 -18.11 -6.92
N SER A 5 -9.77 -17.97 -5.62
CA SER A 5 -10.44 -16.83 -5.00
C SER A 5 -9.48 -15.67 -4.76
N TYR A 6 -9.99 -14.46 -4.83
CA TYR A 6 -9.31 -13.26 -4.31
C TYR A 6 -9.62 -13.13 -2.82
N LEU A 7 -8.61 -12.72 -2.04
CA LEU A 7 -8.83 -12.23 -0.69
C LEU A 7 -8.77 -10.70 -0.67
N ALA A 8 -9.88 -10.05 -0.41
CA ALA A 8 -9.94 -8.62 -0.16
C ALA A 8 -9.59 -8.33 1.31
N ILE A 9 -8.48 -7.64 1.54
CA ILE A 9 -8.08 -7.15 2.86
C ILE A 9 -8.48 -5.69 2.95
N VAL A 10 -9.41 -5.41 3.85
CA VAL A 10 -10.13 -4.13 3.94
C VAL A 10 -9.69 -3.35 5.17
N ASN A 11 -9.27 -2.11 4.97
CA ASN A 11 -9.11 -1.16 6.06
C ASN A 11 -10.40 -0.32 6.21
N PRO A 12 -11.25 -0.59 7.21
CA PRO A 12 -12.54 0.07 7.35
C PRO A 12 -12.43 1.56 7.70
N THR A 13 -11.29 2.02 8.19
CA THR A 13 -11.04 3.43 8.56
C THR A 13 -10.43 4.24 7.42
N ALA A 14 -10.07 3.62 6.31
CA ALA A 14 -9.48 4.30 5.17
C ALA A 14 -10.44 5.34 4.57
N GLY A 15 -9.90 6.47 4.13
CA GLY A 15 -10.68 7.53 3.49
C GLY A 15 -11.73 8.18 4.37
N GLY A 16 -11.61 8.11 5.71
CA GLY A 16 -12.59 8.68 6.65
C GLY A 16 -13.92 7.95 6.65
N GLY A 17 -13.91 6.63 6.42
CA GLY A 17 -15.12 5.78 6.42
C GLY A 17 -15.85 5.70 5.08
N ARG A 18 -15.46 6.49 4.08
CA ARG A 18 -16.03 6.41 2.71
C ARG A 18 -15.76 5.06 2.05
N GLY A 19 -14.74 4.34 2.53
CA GLY A 19 -14.36 3.02 2.04
C GLY A 19 -15.49 1.98 2.12
N ARG A 20 -16.31 2.00 3.16
CA ARG A 20 -17.40 1.03 3.32
C ARG A 20 -18.48 1.13 2.25
N ALA A 21 -18.91 2.34 1.90
CA ALA A 21 -19.96 2.53 0.90
C ALA A 21 -19.46 2.17 -0.53
N LEU A 22 -18.24 2.59 -0.87
CA LEU A 22 -17.62 2.25 -2.16
C LEU A 22 -17.26 0.76 -2.25
N LEU A 23 -16.90 0.15 -1.13
CA LEU A 23 -16.52 -1.26 -1.08
C LEU A 23 -17.69 -2.17 -1.47
N GLY A 24 -18.90 -1.93 -0.91
CA GLY A 24 -20.07 -2.75 -1.19
C GLY A 24 -20.34 -2.85 -2.70
N SER A 25 -20.53 -1.70 -3.34
CA SER A 25 -20.82 -1.65 -4.78
C SER A 25 -19.69 -2.18 -5.66
N ALA A 26 -18.43 -1.95 -5.28
CA ALA A 26 -17.28 -2.48 -6.02
C ALA A 26 -17.16 -3.99 -5.90
N LEU A 27 -17.32 -4.55 -4.72
CA LEU A 27 -17.29 -5.98 -4.49
C LEU A 27 -18.48 -6.69 -5.17
N ASP A 28 -19.67 -6.10 -5.14
CA ASP A 28 -20.85 -6.67 -5.79
C ASP A 28 -20.63 -6.74 -7.30
N ARG A 29 -20.16 -5.67 -7.93
CA ARG A 29 -19.82 -5.68 -9.37
C ARG A 29 -18.77 -6.73 -9.73
N LEU A 30 -17.75 -6.91 -8.89
CA LEU A 30 -16.73 -7.93 -9.12
C LEU A 30 -17.31 -9.35 -8.96
N ARG A 31 -18.17 -9.58 -7.98
CA ARG A 31 -18.84 -10.86 -7.77
C ARG A 31 -19.82 -11.18 -8.90
N ASP A 32 -20.60 -10.19 -9.34
CA ASP A 32 -21.55 -10.32 -10.46
C ASP A 32 -20.82 -10.67 -11.77
N SER A 33 -19.54 -10.29 -11.89
CA SER A 33 -18.69 -10.70 -13.02
C SER A 33 -18.11 -12.11 -12.90
N GLY A 34 -18.46 -12.86 -11.84
CA GLY A 34 -18.03 -14.24 -11.61
C GLY A 34 -16.74 -14.38 -10.80
N LEU A 35 -16.21 -13.30 -10.22
CA LEU A 35 -15.03 -13.38 -9.35
C LEU A 35 -15.42 -13.85 -7.94
N HIS A 36 -14.73 -14.88 -7.46
CA HIS A 36 -14.87 -15.32 -6.07
C HIS A 36 -14.00 -14.44 -5.16
N ILE A 37 -14.63 -13.73 -4.23
CA ILE A 37 -13.96 -12.78 -3.35
C ILE A 37 -14.35 -13.03 -1.90
N ASP A 38 -13.36 -13.45 -1.12
CA ASP A 38 -13.43 -13.50 0.34
C ASP A 38 -12.98 -12.16 0.92
N VAL A 39 -13.52 -11.79 2.09
CA VAL A 39 -13.26 -10.48 2.69
C VAL A 39 -12.77 -10.66 4.12
N ARG A 40 -11.68 -9.97 4.47
CA ARG A 40 -11.19 -9.83 5.84
C ARG A 40 -10.92 -8.36 6.17
N GLU A 41 -11.47 -7.88 7.28
CA GLU A 41 -11.26 -6.51 7.74
C GLU A 41 -10.08 -6.42 8.72
N THR A 42 -9.32 -5.34 8.61
CA THR A 42 -8.27 -5.03 9.59
C THR A 42 -8.87 -4.37 10.82
N SER A 43 -8.29 -4.66 12.00
CA SER A 43 -8.71 -4.08 13.29
C SER A 43 -7.72 -3.04 13.82
N SER A 44 -6.47 -3.07 13.36
CA SER A 44 -5.39 -2.22 13.84
C SER A 44 -4.28 -2.07 12.81
N ASN A 45 -3.33 -1.19 13.08
CA ASN A 45 -2.09 -1.09 12.29
C ASN A 45 -1.30 -2.41 12.39
N GLY A 46 -0.73 -2.86 11.28
CA GLY A 46 0.00 -4.12 11.17
C GLY A 46 -0.88 -5.34 10.89
N HIS A 47 -2.19 -5.26 11.17
CA HIS A 47 -3.09 -6.42 11.01
C HIS A 47 -3.25 -6.86 9.56
N ALA A 48 -3.13 -5.95 8.58
CA ALA A 48 -3.15 -6.35 7.16
C ALA A 48 -1.95 -7.25 6.80
N SER A 49 -0.79 -7.03 7.41
CA SER A 49 0.38 -7.92 7.25
C SER A 49 0.11 -9.33 7.78
N GLU A 50 -0.51 -9.43 8.95
CA GLU A 50 -0.85 -10.72 9.57
C GLU A 50 -1.87 -11.47 8.73
N LEU A 51 -2.93 -10.78 8.28
CA LEU A 51 -3.95 -11.35 7.41
C LEU A 51 -3.37 -11.86 6.09
N ALA A 52 -2.48 -11.08 5.46
CA ALA A 52 -1.84 -11.48 4.21
C ALA A 52 -0.95 -12.72 4.39
N ARG A 53 -0.15 -12.76 5.46
CA ARG A 53 0.73 -13.89 5.77
C ARG A 53 -0.08 -15.16 6.04
N THR A 54 -1.12 -15.06 6.86
CA THR A 54 -2.00 -16.18 7.19
C THR A 54 -2.70 -16.71 5.95
N ALA A 55 -3.26 -15.82 5.15
CA ALA A 55 -3.94 -16.20 3.91
C ALA A 55 -3.00 -16.84 2.88
N TRP A 56 -1.75 -16.38 2.79
CA TRP A 56 -0.75 -17.04 1.97
C TRP A 56 -0.52 -18.48 2.39
N ALA A 57 -0.39 -18.72 3.69
CA ALA A 57 -0.26 -20.07 4.24
C ALA A 57 -1.51 -20.96 4.01
N GLU A 58 -2.70 -20.34 3.99
CA GLU A 58 -3.96 -20.99 3.66
C GLU A 58 -4.13 -21.30 2.15
N GLY A 59 -3.21 -20.81 1.29
CA GLY A 59 -3.20 -21.08 -0.14
C GLY A 59 -3.76 -19.98 -1.03
N TYR A 60 -4.10 -18.80 -0.48
CA TYR A 60 -4.45 -17.65 -1.32
C TYR A 60 -3.21 -17.16 -2.08
N ARG A 61 -3.41 -16.79 -3.35
CA ARG A 61 -2.38 -16.23 -4.24
C ARG A 61 -2.78 -14.90 -4.86
N LYS A 62 -4.06 -14.52 -4.70
CA LYS A 62 -4.65 -13.32 -5.27
C LYS A 62 -5.23 -12.46 -4.15
N PHE A 63 -4.77 -11.23 -4.05
CA PHE A 63 -5.13 -10.30 -3.01
C PHE A 63 -5.70 -9.02 -3.59
N ILE A 64 -6.65 -8.40 -2.88
CA ILE A 64 -7.15 -7.07 -3.18
C ILE A 64 -6.90 -6.19 -1.94
N SER A 65 -6.06 -5.18 -2.10
CA SER A 65 -5.86 -4.16 -1.08
C SER A 65 -7.01 -3.14 -1.15
N VAL A 66 -7.85 -3.11 -0.13
CA VAL A 66 -8.95 -2.13 -0.02
C VAL A 66 -8.59 -1.11 1.02
N GLY A 67 -7.98 -0.01 0.57
CA GLY A 67 -7.43 0.99 1.47
C GLY A 67 -6.62 2.04 0.74
N GLY A 68 -5.63 2.60 1.41
CA GLY A 68 -4.62 3.49 0.84
C GLY A 68 -3.26 2.81 0.77
N ASP A 69 -2.22 3.61 0.48
CA ASP A 69 -0.83 3.14 0.35
C ASP A 69 -0.33 2.37 1.59
N GLY A 70 -0.77 2.76 2.80
CA GLY A 70 -0.41 2.08 4.05
C GLY A 70 -0.95 0.64 4.12
N THR A 71 -2.19 0.40 3.69
CA THR A 71 -2.77 -0.95 3.65
C THR A 71 -2.02 -1.82 2.65
N SER A 72 -1.71 -1.28 1.48
CA SER A 72 -0.94 -1.98 0.46
C SER A 72 0.48 -2.31 0.93
N TYR A 73 1.13 -1.37 1.61
CA TYR A 73 2.44 -1.57 2.23
C TYR A 73 2.43 -2.71 3.25
N GLU A 74 1.43 -2.75 4.15
CA GLU A 74 1.29 -3.83 5.12
C GLU A 74 1.08 -5.19 4.43
N ILE A 75 0.22 -5.28 3.40
CA ILE A 75 -0.02 -6.51 2.66
C ILE A 75 1.28 -7.00 2.01
N VAL A 76 2.03 -6.12 1.34
CA VAL A 76 3.33 -6.47 0.75
C VAL A 76 4.27 -7.04 1.80
N ASN A 77 4.40 -6.40 2.96
CA ASN A 77 5.26 -6.89 4.04
C ASN A 77 4.74 -8.16 4.73
N GLY A 78 3.48 -8.49 4.58
CA GLY A 78 2.92 -9.78 5.00
C GLY A 78 3.23 -10.91 4.03
N LEU A 79 3.30 -10.62 2.73
CA LEU A 79 3.59 -11.58 1.68
C LEU A 79 5.09 -11.85 1.51
N PHE A 80 5.94 -10.86 1.78
CA PHE A 80 7.38 -10.97 1.72
C PHE A 80 7.97 -11.00 3.15
N PRO A 81 9.04 -11.71 3.45
CA PRO A 81 10.07 -12.28 2.57
C PRO A 81 9.92 -13.77 2.27
N SER A 82 8.75 -14.34 2.22
CA SER A 82 8.63 -15.77 1.88
C SER A 82 9.39 -16.06 0.59
N PRO A 83 10.16 -17.15 0.51
CA PRO A 83 10.75 -17.59 -0.73
C PRO A 83 9.60 -17.90 -1.69
N LEU A 84 9.41 -17.02 -2.65
CA LEU A 84 8.27 -17.09 -3.53
C LEU A 84 8.63 -17.98 -4.72
N GLU A 85 8.37 -19.25 -4.59
CA GLU A 85 8.25 -20.13 -5.74
C GLU A 85 7.08 -19.70 -6.62
N GLU A 86 6.08 -19.04 -6.01
CA GLU A 86 4.90 -18.49 -6.67
C GLU A 86 4.77 -16.98 -6.41
N THR A 87 4.49 -16.22 -7.45
CA THR A 87 4.32 -14.76 -7.36
C THR A 87 2.89 -14.40 -6.98
N PRO A 88 2.64 -13.61 -5.91
CA PRO A 88 1.30 -13.15 -5.58
C PRO A 88 0.78 -12.15 -6.62
N THR A 89 -0.53 -12.18 -6.85
CA THR A 89 -1.23 -11.11 -7.57
C THR A 89 -1.83 -10.15 -6.56
N LEU A 90 -1.52 -8.86 -6.69
CA LEU A 90 -2.05 -7.81 -5.83
C LEU A 90 -2.82 -6.79 -6.67
N ALA A 91 -4.09 -6.62 -6.38
CA ALA A 91 -4.95 -5.59 -6.93
C ALA A 91 -5.22 -4.50 -5.88
N PHE A 92 -5.63 -3.32 -6.33
CA PHE A 92 -5.85 -2.16 -5.47
C PHE A 92 -7.24 -1.60 -5.70
N LEU A 93 -8.05 -1.48 -4.64
CA LEU A 93 -9.27 -0.67 -4.62
C LEU A 93 -8.98 0.57 -3.75
N PRO A 94 -8.63 1.69 -4.39
CA PRO A 94 -8.14 2.87 -3.70
C PRO A 94 -9.29 3.63 -3.04
N VAL A 95 -9.44 3.49 -1.73
CA VAL A 95 -10.41 4.24 -0.91
C VAL A 95 -9.73 5.26 0.00
N GLY A 96 -8.40 5.26 0.02
CA GLY A 96 -7.58 6.23 0.76
C GLY A 96 -7.46 7.57 0.04
N THR A 97 -6.84 8.56 0.71
CA THR A 97 -6.63 9.91 0.16
C THR A 97 -5.37 10.02 -0.71
N GLY A 98 -4.37 9.19 -0.49
CA GLY A 98 -3.09 9.21 -1.23
C GLY A 98 -3.18 8.42 -2.54
N ASN A 99 -3.19 7.11 -2.41
CA ASN A 99 -3.23 6.12 -3.51
C ASN A 99 -2.16 6.38 -4.58
N SER A 100 -0.95 6.73 -4.12
CA SER A 100 0.12 7.20 -5.01
C SER A 100 0.57 6.11 -5.96
N PHE A 101 0.65 4.85 -5.51
CA PHE A 101 1.03 3.75 -6.38
C PHE A 101 0.11 3.60 -7.60
N LEU A 102 -1.21 3.68 -7.40
CA LEU A 102 -2.15 3.50 -8.49
C LEU A 102 -2.15 4.69 -9.48
N ARG A 103 -1.82 5.89 -9.01
CA ARG A 103 -1.73 7.09 -9.86
C ARG A 103 -0.66 7.00 -10.94
N ASP A 104 0.36 6.18 -10.76
CA ASP A 104 1.38 5.92 -11.78
C ASP A 104 0.82 5.15 -12.99
N PHE A 105 -0.37 4.56 -12.84
CA PHE A 105 -1.01 3.75 -13.87
C PHE A 105 -2.29 4.36 -14.43
N THR A 106 -3.00 5.16 -13.62
CA THR A 106 -4.30 5.70 -14.00
C THR A 106 -4.74 6.84 -13.10
N ASP A 107 -5.49 7.77 -13.66
CA ASP A 107 -6.26 8.80 -12.95
C ASP A 107 -7.72 8.37 -12.65
N ARG A 108 -8.18 7.25 -13.24
CA ARG A 108 -9.55 6.75 -13.14
C ARG A 108 -9.86 6.01 -11.82
N GLY A 109 -8.87 5.82 -10.96
CA GLY A 109 -9.05 5.29 -9.61
C GLY A 109 -9.73 3.92 -9.55
N VAL A 110 -10.81 3.82 -8.77
CA VAL A 110 -11.53 2.56 -8.51
C VAL A 110 -12.10 1.93 -9.77
N GLU A 111 -12.63 2.72 -10.71
CA GLU A 111 -13.20 2.19 -11.96
C GLU A 111 -12.17 1.42 -12.78
N HIS A 112 -10.98 1.99 -12.95
CA HIS A 112 -9.91 1.29 -13.64
C HIS A 112 -9.53 -0.04 -12.98
N SER A 113 -9.52 -0.06 -11.65
CA SER A 113 -9.22 -1.27 -10.88
C SER A 113 -10.26 -2.35 -11.09
N ILE A 114 -11.55 -1.99 -11.04
CA ILE A 114 -12.67 -2.92 -11.28
C ILE A 114 -12.61 -3.49 -12.71
N GLU A 115 -12.49 -2.64 -13.72
CA GLU A 115 -12.39 -3.06 -15.11
C GLU A 115 -11.17 -3.97 -15.36
N SER A 116 -10.04 -3.66 -14.72
CA SER A 116 -8.83 -4.47 -14.86
C SER A 116 -8.96 -5.85 -14.20
N LEU A 117 -9.59 -5.91 -13.03
CA LEU A 117 -9.88 -7.16 -12.33
C LEU A 117 -10.84 -8.04 -13.15
N ILE A 118 -11.94 -7.48 -13.65
CA ILE A 118 -12.93 -8.19 -14.49
C ILE A 118 -12.28 -8.71 -15.78
N ALA A 119 -11.43 -7.90 -16.40
CA ALA A 119 -10.72 -8.27 -17.62
C ALA A 119 -9.50 -9.19 -17.38
N GLY A 120 -9.19 -9.53 -16.13
CA GLY A 120 -8.03 -10.35 -15.77
C GLY A 120 -6.69 -9.72 -16.16
N ARG A 121 -6.62 -8.38 -16.32
CA ARG A 121 -5.40 -7.68 -16.71
C ARG A 121 -4.43 -7.61 -15.54
N SER A 122 -3.21 -8.04 -15.77
CA SER A 122 -2.12 -7.94 -14.79
C SER A 122 -0.82 -7.54 -15.46
N ARG A 123 0.10 -6.97 -14.68
CA ARG A 123 1.47 -6.67 -15.10
C ARG A 123 2.43 -7.00 -13.96
N ARG A 124 3.65 -7.34 -14.32
CA ARG A 124 4.71 -7.51 -13.33
C ARG A 124 5.10 -6.16 -12.75
N CYS A 125 5.39 -6.15 -11.46
CA CYS A 125 5.88 -5.00 -10.73
C CYS A 125 7.01 -5.46 -9.81
N ASP A 126 8.08 -4.69 -9.78
CA ASP A 126 9.20 -4.94 -8.88
C ASP A 126 8.80 -4.61 -7.44
N VAL A 127 9.29 -5.41 -6.52
CA VAL A 127 9.20 -5.16 -5.09
C VAL A 127 10.60 -4.84 -4.58
N LEU A 128 10.76 -3.65 -4.01
CA LEU A 128 12.02 -3.21 -3.47
C LEU A 128 12.19 -3.69 -2.03
N ARG A 129 13.40 -4.12 -1.71
CA ARG A 129 13.76 -4.56 -0.37
C ARG A 129 14.75 -3.57 0.24
N LEU A 130 14.41 -3.05 1.43
CA LEU A 130 15.31 -2.24 2.23
C LEU A 130 15.72 -3.01 3.48
N THR A 131 17.02 -3.17 3.68
CA THR A 131 17.59 -3.66 4.93
C THR A 131 18.08 -2.49 5.76
N HIS A 132 17.66 -2.40 7.01
CA HIS A 132 18.06 -1.36 7.95
C HIS A 132 18.32 -1.97 9.34
N GLN A 133 18.76 -1.16 10.30
CA GLN A 133 19.17 -1.63 11.62
C GLN A 133 18.08 -2.41 12.38
N ASP A 134 16.81 -2.08 12.16
CA ASP A 134 15.67 -2.69 12.86
C ASP A 134 15.02 -3.83 12.07
N GLY A 135 15.58 -4.22 10.91
CA GLY A 135 15.09 -5.34 10.11
C GLY A 135 15.07 -5.11 8.61
N VAL A 136 14.11 -5.75 7.97
CA VAL A 136 13.89 -5.70 6.52
C VAL A 136 12.46 -5.26 6.27
N LEU A 137 12.29 -4.37 5.31
CA LEU A 137 10.97 -4.00 4.80
C LEU A 137 10.93 -4.08 3.26
N HIS A 138 9.71 -4.25 2.75
CA HIS A 138 9.44 -4.35 1.32
C HIS A 138 8.46 -3.25 0.92
N TYR A 139 8.66 -2.66 -0.26
CA TYR A 139 7.79 -1.61 -0.77
C TYR A 139 7.71 -1.64 -2.29
N ILE A 140 6.60 -1.14 -2.82
CA ILE A 140 6.30 -1.07 -4.26
C ILE A 140 6.13 0.37 -4.75
N ASN A 141 6.32 1.33 -3.86
CA ASN A 141 6.06 2.75 -4.10
C ASN A 141 7.32 3.58 -3.83
N ILE A 142 7.24 4.64 -3.06
CA ILE A 142 8.29 5.61 -2.81
C ILE A 142 8.91 5.40 -1.43
N LEU A 143 10.24 5.31 -1.38
CA LEU A 143 11.01 5.48 -0.16
C LEU A 143 11.54 6.92 -0.12
N SER A 144 11.27 7.63 0.96
CA SER A 144 11.78 8.99 1.18
C SER A 144 12.78 9.01 2.31
N ILE A 145 13.91 9.69 2.08
CA ILE A 145 14.97 9.89 3.07
C ILE A 145 15.20 11.40 3.26
N GLY A 146 15.58 11.82 4.46
CA GLY A 146 15.91 13.22 4.75
C GLY A 146 14.67 14.10 4.89
N PHE A 147 14.67 15.26 4.23
CA PHE A 147 13.64 16.30 4.42
C PHE A 147 12.20 15.80 4.23
N SER A 148 11.94 15.05 3.18
CA SER A 148 10.60 14.52 2.91
C SER A 148 10.12 13.56 3.99
N ALA A 149 11.02 12.72 4.52
CA ALA A 149 10.75 11.82 5.63
C ALA A 149 10.48 12.58 6.94
N ASP A 150 11.24 13.67 7.20
CA ASP A 150 11.03 14.54 8.36
C ASP A 150 9.64 15.20 8.31
N VAL A 151 9.25 15.74 7.16
CA VAL A 151 7.93 16.35 6.94
C VAL A 151 6.81 15.33 7.17
N ALA A 152 6.92 14.13 6.58
CA ALA A 152 5.95 13.07 6.75
C ALA A 152 5.82 12.65 8.22
N THR A 153 6.95 12.50 8.91
CA THR A 153 7.00 12.15 10.34
C THR A 153 6.37 13.23 11.22
N LEU A 154 6.71 14.48 10.97
CA LEU A 154 6.17 15.61 11.74
C LEU A 154 4.65 15.74 11.55
N ARG A 155 4.19 15.63 10.31
CA ARG A 155 2.76 15.61 9.98
C ARG A 155 2.04 14.48 10.70
N ALA A 156 2.55 13.25 10.63
CA ALA A 156 1.93 12.09 11.27
C ALA A 156 1.82 12.24 12.79
N ARG A 157 2.85 12.82 13.43
CA ARG A 157 2.90 12.98 14.89
C ARG A 157 2.08 14.15 15.44
N ARG A 158 2.07 15.32 14.73
CA ARG A 158 1.49 16.56 15.27
C ARG A 158 0.30 17.12 14.51
N PHE A 159 0.20 16.83 13.21
CA PHE A 159 -0.76 17.48 12.32
C PHE A 159 -1.66 16.48 11.57
N ARG A 160 -1.78 15.28 12.09
CA ARG A 160 -2.53 14.18 11.45
C ARG A 160 -3.97 14.57 11.08
N HIS A 161 -4.62 15.38 11.92
CA HIS A 161 -6.01 15.76 11.76
C HIS A 161 -6.23 17.11 11.03
N TRP A 162 -5.15 17.77 10.63
CA TRP A 162 -5.20 19.11 10.02
C TRP A 162 -5.25 19.08 8.50
N GLY A 163 -5.42 17.94 7.88
CA GLY A 163 -5.51 17.79 6.42
C GLY A 163 -4.33 18.43 5.67
N GLU A 164 -4.63 19.21 4.66
CA GLU A 164 -3.66 19.89 3.82
C GLU A 164 -2.88 20.97 4.59
N VAL A 165 -3.57 21.75 5.44
CA VAL A 165 -2.94 22.79 6.27
C VAL A 165 -1.86 22.19 7.18
N GLY A 166 -2.10 21.01 7.73
CA GLY A 166 -1.12 20.30 8.54
C GLY A 166 0.12 19.89 7.75
N TYR A 167 -0.04 19.54 6.50
CA TYR A 167 1.08 19.21 5.62
C TYR A 167 1.94 20.45 5.31
N GLN A 168 1.31 21.56 4.94
CA GLN A 168 2.00 22.84 4.69
C GLN A 168 2.74 23.32 5.95
N THR A 169 2.09 23.27 7.12
CA THR A 169 2.70 23.63 8.38
C THR A 169 3.94 22.77 8.68
N ALA A 170 3.86 21.46 8.45
CA ALA A 170 4.99 20.56 8.63
C ALA A 170 6.16 20.91 7.71
N ILE A 171 5.89 21.25 6.43
CA ILE A 171 6.91 21.70 5.48
C ILE A 171 7.64 22.94 6.02
N PHE A 172 6.90 23.97 6.41
CA PHE A 172 7.52 25.22 6.91
C PHE A 172 8.35 24.99 8.17
N LEU A 173 7.86 24.19 9.11
CA LEU A 173 8.61 23.89 10.33
C LEU A 173 9.87 23.05 10.07
N CYS A 174 9.80 22.10 9.16
CA CYS A 174 10.98 21.32 8.76
C CYS A 174 11.98 22.19 7.98
N LEU A 175 11.49 23.08 7.11
CA LEU A 175 12.34 24.00 6.36
C LEU A 175 13.06 24.98 7.28
N ALA A 176 12.37 25.55 8.28
CA ALA A 176 12.98 26.46 9.27
C ALA A 176 14.08 25.80 10.12
N ARG A 177 14.06 24.46 10.21
CA ARG A 177 15.04 23.66 10.96
C ARG A 177 15.94 22.84 10.04
N PHE A 178 15.89 23.11 8.75
CA PHE A 178 16.63 22.33 7.75
C PHE A 178 18.14 22.40 8.01
N ARG A 179 18.75 21.22 8.05
CA ARG A 179 20.21 21.06 8.06
C ARG A 179 20.59 20.09 6.96
N ARG A 180 21.64 20.41 6.24
CA ARG A 180 22.21 19.48 5.26
C ARG A 180 22.70 18.24 5.99
N ARG A 181 22.24 17.08 5.55
CA ARG A 181 22.69 15.76 6.01
C ARG A 181 23.28 15.03 4.82
N PRO A 182 24.54 14.64 4.87
CA PRO A 182 25.11 13.78 3.84
C PRO A 182 24.45 12.39 3.94
N PHE A 183 24.10 11.84 2.80
CA PHE A 183 23.65 10.46 2.65
C PHE A 183 24.60 9.80 1.67
N PRO A 184 25.71 9.18 2.14
CA PRO A 184 26.58 8.43 1.26
C PRO A 184 25.75 7.38 0.52
N LEU A 185 25.83 7.36 -0.79
CA LEU A 185 25.11 6.45 -1.66
C LEU A 185 26.09 5.63 -2.46
N THR A 186 25.89 4.32 -2.50
CA THR A 186 26.59 3.43 -3.40
C THR A 186 25.54 2.72 -4.25
N VAL A 187 25.66 2.85 -5.56
CA VAL A 187 24.78 2.18 -6.54
C VAL A 187 25.67 1.35 -7.44
N ASP A 188 25.37 0.05 -7.56
CA ASP A 188 26.09 -0.88 -8.42
C ASP A 188 27.64 -0.82 -8.26
N SER A 189 28.11 -0.65 -7.01
CA SER A 189 29.52 -0.49 -6.63
C SER A 189 30.16 0.87 -6.99
N GLU A 190 29.41 1.82 -7.54
CA GLU A 190 29.83 3.20 -7.70
C GLU A 190 29.38 4.03 -6.50
N SER A 191 30.28 4.79 -5.91
CA SER A 191 30.00 5.61 -4.72
C SER A 191 29.92 7.08 -5.12
N GLU A 192 28.80 7.73 -4.79
CA GLU A 192 28.63 9.17 -4.87
C GLU A 192 28.56 9.76 -3.45
N ILE A 193 29.19 10.91 -3.25
CA ILE A 193 29.22 11.63 -1.97
C ILE A 193 28.37 12.90 -2.08
#